data_4f159b7b30d61bd89a3ea784340f3566
#
_entry.id   4f159b7b30d61bd89a3ea784340f3566
#
_cell.length_a   1.000
_cell.length_b   1.000
_cell.length_c   1.000
_cell.angle_alpha   90.00
_cell.angle_beta   90.00
_cell.angle_gamma   90.00
#
_symmetry.space_group_name_H-M   'P 1'
#
loop_
_entity.id
_entity.type
_entity.pdbx_description
1 polymer ?
#
loop_
_entity_poly.entity_id
_entity_poly.type
_entity_poly.pdbx_seq_one_letter_code
_entity_poly.pdbx_strand_id
1 'polypeptide(L)'
;MRPFWKKMLSCAIAFVCLTGAAAGLTGCHGSKEKAAFEVPESFDTTKQYEITFWAKNDTNIRQTDIYKKTIEDFEALYPNITVNLKLYTDYGKIYNDVITNIATQTTPNVCITYPDHIATYLTGSQVVVPLDELMADPAYGLGGSNLEFDSPTQEEVIPQFLKECSLNGHYYALPYMRSTEACYINQDYVEQLGYTVPDVLTWDFIWEVSEAAAKKGADVKYVLNGGDVMIPFIYKSTDNMMIQMLRQKNAGYSTQSGEVEIFNDTTKDILFTIADHVRSGAFSTFKISSYPANFLNAGQCVFAVDSTAGATWMGPDAPLSDISDEAKQSFEVAVRPVPQYD
;
A
#
# COMPACT_ATOMS: atom_id res chain seq x y z
N MET A 1 72.81 -4.73 5.89
CA MET A 1 71.77 -5.59 5.29
C MET A 1 70.42 -5.58 6.01
N ARG A 2 69.99 -4.48 6.67
CA ARG A 2 68.72 -4.44 7.43
C ARG A 2 67.62 -3.49 6.93
N PRO A 3 67.82 -2.59 5.95
CA PRO A 3 66.70 -1.75 5.50
C PRO A 3 65.90 -2.33 4.31
N PHE A 4 66.46 -3.28 3.55
CA PHE A 4 65.80 -3.80 2.34
C PHE A 4 64.64 -4.76 2.68
N TRP A 5 64.77 -5.59 3.67
CA TRP A 5 63.71 -6.52 4.10
C TRP A 5 62.51 -5.82 4.74
N LYS A 6 62.71 -4.71 5.45
CA LYS A 6 61.62 -3.90 6.01
C LYS A 6 60.76 -3.22 4.91
N LYS A 7 61.42 -2.80 3.83
CA LYS A 7 60.71 -2.20 2.68
C LYS A 7 59.91 -3.24 1.89
N MET A 8 60.44 -4.45 1.71
CA MET A 8 59.72 -5.56 1.08
C MET A 8 58.53 -6.01 1.92
N LEU A 9 58.66 -6.09 3.23
CA LEU A 9 57.56 -6.48 4.13
C LEU A 9 56.47 -5.41 4.15
N SER A 10 56.81 -4.10 4.12
CA SER A 10 55.82 -3.01 4.01
C SER A 10 55.10 -3.01 2.67
N CYS A 11 55.78 -3.31 1.56
CA CYS A 11 55.13 -3.44 0.25
C CYS A 11 54.21 -4.66 0.16
N ALA A 12 54.60 -5.78 0.78
CA ALA A 12 53.74 -6.98 0.81
C ALA A 12 52.47 -6.76 1.65
N ILE A 13 52.58 -6.09 2.79
CA ILE A 13 51.41 -5.74 3.63
C ILE A 13 50.51 -4.73 2.92
N ALA A 14 51.08 -3.72 2.25
CA ALA A 14 50.27 -2.76 1.46
C ALA A 14 49.56 -3.43 0.28
N PHE A 15 50.19 -4.43 -0.37
CA PHE A 15 49.57 -5.18 -1.46
C PHE A 15 48.43 -6.09 -0.98
N VAL A 16 48.59 -6.74 0.19
CA VAL A 16 47.54 -7.55 0.81
C VAL A 16 46.35 -6.67 1.30
N CYS A 17 46.65 -5.47 1.82
CA CYS A 17 45.59 -4.52 2.19
C CYS A 17 44.83 -3.93 0.97
N LEU A 18 45.52 -3.71 -0.16
CA LEU A 18 44.88 -3.23 -1.40
C LEU A 18 44.03 -4.33 -2.07
N THR A 19 44.49 -5.60 -2.03
CA THR A 19 43.67 -6.71 -2.57
C THR A 19 42.48 -7.05 -1.65
N GLY A 20 42.65 -6.91 -0.33
CA GLY A 20 41.56 -7.06 0.63
C GLY A 20 40.51 -5.95 0.52
N ALA A 21 40.92 -4.69 0.23
CA ALA A 21 40.03 -3.58 0.02
C ALA A 21 39.27 -3.64 -1.34
N ALA A 22 39.94 -4.23 -2.38
CA ALA A 22 39.28 -4.43 -3.68
C ALA A 22 38.21 -5.54 -3.66
N ALA A 23 38.38 -6.55 -2.79
CA ALA A 23 37.35 -7.59 -2.58
C ALA A 23 36.17 -7.11 -1.73
N GLY A 24 36.32 -6.01 -0.97
CA GLY A 24 35.26 -5.40 -0.17
C GLY A 24 34.46 -4.32 -0.91
N LEU A 25 34.82 -3.99 -2.16
CA LEU A 25 34.14 -2.99 -3.00
C LEU A 25 33.28 -3.59 -4.11
N THR A 26 33.07 -4.91 -4.11
CA THR A 26 31.92 -5.47 -4.84
C THR A 26 30.68 -5.10 -4.03
N GLY A 27 30.25 -3.85 -4.24
CA GLY A 27 29.01 -3.33 -3.69
C GLY A 27 27.88 -4.29 -4.01
N CYS A 28 26.93 -4.37 -3.14
CA CYS A 28 25.69 -5.12 -3.23
C CYS A 28 25.03 -4.98 -4.61
N HIS A 29 25.51 -5.73 -5.58
CA HIS A 29 24.70 -6.12 -6.70
C HIS A 29 23.87 -7.28 -6.16
N GLY A 30 22.61 -6.99 -5.79
CA GLY A 30 21.67 -8.02 -5.42
C GLY A 30 21.77 -9.15 -6.43
N SER A 31 21.85 -10.38 -5.98
CA SER A 31 21.91 -11.50 -6.90
C SER A 31 20.63 -11.49 -7.71
N LYS A 32 20.75 -11.58 -9.02
CA LYS A 32 19.61 -11.74 -9.93
C LYS A 32 19.09 -13.17 -9.95
N GLU A 33 19.65 -14.03 -9.11
CA GLU A 33 19.21 -15.41 -8.98
C GLU A 33 17.90 -15.46 -8.22
N LYS A 34 16.93 -16.19 -8.79
CA LYS A 34 15.65 -16.47 -8.15
C LYS A 34 15.85 -17.41 -6.98
N ALA A 35 15.00 -17.32 -5.97
CA ALA A 35 14.96 -18.34 -4.93
C ALA A 35 14.72 -19.70 -5.60
N ALA A 36 15.59 -20.67 -5.32
CA ALA A 36 15.42 -22.03 -5.81
C ALA A 36 14.25 -22.65 -5.02
N PHE A 37 13.13 -22.88 -5.70
CA PHE A 37 11.97 -23.55 -5.15
C PHE A 37 11.46 -24.56 -6.19
N GLU A 38 11.26 -25.77 -5.74
CA GLU A 38 10.64 -26.85 -6.53
C GLU A 38 9.41 -27.32 -5.76
N VAL A 39 8.28 -27.49 -6.46
CA VAL A 39 7.08 -28.04 -5.88
C VAL A 39 7.35 -29.51 -5.54
N PRO A 40 7.19 -29.94 -4.28
CA PRO A 40 7.46 -31.32 -3.92
C PRO A 40 6.41 -32.28 -4.52
N GLU A 41 6.82 -33.48 -4.92
CA GLU A 41 5.90 -34.52 -5.43
C GLU A 41 4.84 -34.92 -4.38
N SER A 42 5.18 -34.83 -3.10
CA SER A 42 4.27 -35.13 -2.00
C SER A 42 4.59 -34.31 -0.74
N PHE A 43 3.58 -34.00 0.03
CA PHE A 43 3.73 -33.38 1.33
C PHE A 43 3.95 -34.46 2.40
N ASP A 44 5.04 -34.37 3.17
CA ASP A 44 5.36 -35.32 4.22
C ASP A 44 4.60 -34.99 5.51
N THR A 45 3.47 -35.67 5.74
CA THR A 45 2.63 -35.47 6.92
C THR A 45 3.24 -36.03 8.21
N THR A 46 4.33 -36.82 8.15
CA THR A 46 5.02 -37.36 9.33
C THR A 46 6.01 -36.37 9.96
N LYS A 47 6.43 -35.37 9.18
CA LYS A 47 7.35 -34.33 9.60
C LYS A 47 6.59 -33.16 10.22
N GLN A 48 7.14 -32.62 11.32
CA GLN A 48 6.62 -31.40 11.92
C GLN A 48 7.21 -30.16 11.22
N TYR A 49 6.34 -29.19 10.91
CA TYR A 49 6.71 -27.93 10.27
C TYR A 49 6.29 -26.77 11.17
N GLU A 50 7.11 -25.77 11.22
CA GLU A 50 6.84 -24.52 11.90
C GLU A 50 7.03 -23.37 10.89
N ILE A 51 5.97 -22.61 10.64
CA ILE A 51 5.98 -21.48 9.71
C ILE A 51 5.63 -20.19 10.43
N THR A 52 6.14 -19.09 9.94
CA THR A 52 5.86 -17.74 10.45
C THR A 52 5.00 -16.98 9.47
N PHE A 53 3.94 -16.37 9.97
CA PHE A 53 3.06 -15.49 9.21
C PHE A 53 3.07 -14.08 9.82
N TRP A 54 3.52 -13.09 9.02
CA TRP A 54 3.54 -11.70 9.44
C TRP A 54 2.38 -10.94 8.82
N ALA A 55 1.51 -10.40 9.66
CA ALA A 55 0.29 -9.71 9.24
C ALA A 55 0.13 -8.37 9.97
N LYS A 56 -0.60 -7.46 9.33
CA LYS A 56 -1.01 -6.21 9.98
C LYS A 56 -2.25 -6.49 10.83
N ASN A 57 -2.23 -6.07 12.10
CA ASN A 57 -3.47 -5.94 12.85
C ASN A 57 -4.10 -4.59 12.51
N ASP A 58 -5.38 -4.59 12.22
CA ASP A 58 -6.13 -3.34 12.18
C ASP A 58 -6.46 -2.90 13.61
N THR A 59 -6.82 -1.61 13.78
CA THR A 59 -7.46 -1.10 14.98
C THR A 59 -8.77 -1.86 15.30
N ASN A 60 -9.34 -2.51 14.28
CA ASN A 60 -10.45 -3.44 14.42
C ASN A 60 -9.97 -4.83 14.85
N ILE A 61 -10.27 -5.20 16.08
CA ILE A 61 -9.94 -6.51 16.65
C ILE A 61 -10.47 -7.70 15.81
N ARG A 62 -11.55 -7.50 15.04
CA ARG A 62 -12.14 -8.54 14.20
C ARG A 62 -11.16 -9.13 13.19
N GLN A 63 -10.27 -8.33 12.61
CA GLN A 63 -9.28 -8.83 11.67
C GLN A 63 -8.27 -9.77 12.36
N THR A 64 -7.84 -9.41 13.56
CA THR A 64 -6.97 -10.27 14.37
C THR A 64 -7.64 -11.59 14.72
N ASP A 65 -8.92 -11.54 15.08
CA ASP A 65 -9.69 -12.75 15.41
C ASP A 65 -9.89 -13.65 14.18
N ILE A 66 -10.08 -13.05 12.99
CA ILE A 66 -10.14 -13.81 11.72
C ILE A 66 -8.81 -14.52 11.46
N TYR A 67 -7.66 -13.85 11.60
CA TYR A 67 -6.37 -14.51 11.42
C TYR A 67 -6.18 -15.69 12.37
N LYS A 68 -6.47 -15.49 13.65
CA LYS A 68 -6.37 -16.57 14.65
C LYS A 68 -7.27 -17.74 14.31
N LYS A 69 -8.54 -17.44 13.99
CA LYS A 69 -9.51 -18.49 13.62
C LYS A 69 -9.08 -19.25 12.36
N THR A 70 -8.59 -18.55 11.34
CA THR A 70 -8.11 -19.18 10.12
C THR A 70 -6.89 -20.06 10.37
N ILE A 71 -5.98 -19.64 11.26
CA ILE A 71 -4.83 -20.45 11.67
C ILE A 71 -5.29 -21.71 12.42
N GLU A 72 -6.19 -21.58 13.37
CA GLU A 72 -6.78 -22.74 14.08
C GLU A 72 -7.41 -23.75 13.11
N ASP A 73 -8.17 -23.26 12.12
CA ASP A 73 -8.81 -24.11 11.12
C ASP A 73 -7.78 -24.78 10.21
N PHE A 74 -6.73 -24.06 9.82
CA PHE A 74 -5.64 -24.60 9.01
C PHE A 74 -4.85 -25.68 9.77
N GLU A 75 -4.50 -25.45 11.04
CA GLU A 75 -3.79 -26.41 11.89
C GLU A 75 -4.64 -27.65 12.20
N ALA A 76 -5.97 -27.51 12.22
CA ALA A 76 -6.88 -28.63 12.36
C ALA A 76 -6.88 -29.56 11.12
N LEU A 77 -6.71 -28.96 9.91
CA LEU A 77 -6.56 -29.71 8.66
C LEU A 77 -5.16 -30.31 8.51
N TYR A 78 -4.14 -29.58 8.96
CA TYR A 78 -2.72 -29.98 8.87
C TYR A 78 -2.07 -30.01 10.25
N PRO A 79 -2.35 -31.03 11.10
CA PRO A 79 -1.91 -31.04 12.50
C PRO A 79 -0.38 -31.18 12.68
N ASN A 80 0.34 -31.39 11.60
CA ASN A 80 1.81 -31.41 11.57
C ASN A 80 2.42 -30.07 11.20
N ILE A 81 1.62 -29.02 11.03
CA ILE A 81 2.07 -27.64 10.75
C ILE A 81 1.65 -26.74 11.92
N THR A 82 2.59 -25.95 12.43
CA THR A 82 2.30 -24.88 13.40
C THR A 82 2.55 -23.54 12.75
N VAL A 83 1.60 -22.60 12.88
CA VAL A 83 1.68 -21.26 12.29
C VAL A 83 1.89 -20.20 13.38
N ASN A 84 3.06 -19.60 13.41
CA ASN A 84 3.42 -18.52 14.33
C ASN A 84 3.01 -17.16 13.74
N LEU A 85 1.91 -16.60 14.24
CA LEU A 85 1.41 -15.29 13.83
C LEU A 85 2.18 -14.17 14.54
N LYS A 86 2.77 -13.25 13.75
CA LYS A 86 3.32 -11.98 14.25
C LYS A 86 2.51 -10.81 13.69
N LEU A 87 1.96 -9.98 14.58
CA LEU A 87 1.13 -8.84 14.22
C LEU A 87 1.93 -7.54 14.27
N TYR A 88 1.68 -6.67 13.28
CA TYR A 88 2.29 -5.36 13.12
C TYR A 88 1.22 -4.27 13.08
N THR A 89 1.56 -3.07 13.53
CA THR A 89 0.62 -1.94 13.55
C THR A 89 0.43 -1.28 12.18
N ASP A 90 1.38 -1.45 11.26
CA ASP A 90 1.30 -0.94 9.88
C ASP A 90 2.16 -1.75 8.90
N TYR A 91 1.87 -1.60 7.60
CA TYR A 91 2.59 -2.32 6.53
C TYR A 91 4.04 -1.86 6.36
N GLY A 92 4.36 -0.60 6.67
CA GLY A 92 5.73 -0.07 6.60
C GLY A 92 6.65 -0.74 7.61
N LYS A 93 6.12 -1.13 8.79
CA LYS A 93 6.90 -1.90 9.77
C LYS A 93 7.18 -3.32 9.29
N ILE A 94 6.20 -3.98 8.64
CA ILE A 94 6.44 -5.29 8.01
C ILE A 94 7.55 -5.15 6.96
N TYR A 95 7.44 -4.13 6.07
CA TYR A 95 8.42 -3.85 5.04
C TYR A 95 9.85 -3.67 5.59
N ASN A 96 10.01 -2.81 6.60
CA ASN A 96 11.30 -2.54 7.21
C ASN A 96 11.89 -3.77 7.91
N ASP A 97 11.05 -4.54 8.61
CA ASP A 97 11.48 -5.75 9.29
C ASP A 97 11.88 -6.83 8.27
N VAL A 98 11.15 -7.01 7.16
CA VAL A 98 11.55 -7.96 6.11
C VAL A 98 12.93 -7.58 5.57
N ILE A 99 13.17 -6.32 5.20
CA ILE A 99 14.46 -5.85 4.69
C ILE A 99 15.58 -6.12 5.70
N THR A 100 15.35 -5.80 6.96
CA THR A 100 16.35 -5.99 8.02
C THR A 100 16.68 -7.48 8.21
N ASN A 101 15.67 -8.34 8.10
CA ASN A 101 15.82 -9.78 8.30
C ASN A 101 16.40 -10.52 7.08
N ILE A 102 16.45 -9.89 5.90
CA ILE A 102 17.12 -10.46 4.72
C ILE A 102 18.58 -10.78 5.02
N ALA A 103 19.31 -9.84 5.61
CA ALA A 103 20.73 -10.00 5.91
C ALA A 103 21.02 -11.11 6.94
N THR A 104 20.07 -11.38 7.82
CA THR A 104 20.18 -12.41 8.89
C THR A 104 19.53 -13.74 8.50
N GLN A 105 18.90 -13.83 7.34
CA GLN A 105 18.17 -15.01 6.86
C GLN A 105 17.04 -15.44 7.83
N THR A 106 16.37 -14.48 8.45
CA THR A 106 15.28 -14.70 9.41
C THR A 106 13.97 -14.06 8.93
N THR A 107 13.80 -13.95 7.61
CA THR A 107 12.56 -13.48 6.98
C THR A 107 11.41 -14.44 7.30
N PRO A 108 10.14 -13.95 7.30
CA PRO A 108 8.99 -14.82 7.50
C PRO A 108 8.81 -15.80 6.32
N ASN A 109 8.12 -16.91 6.57
CA ASN A 109 7.69 -17.80 5.51
C ASN A 109 6.60 -17.15 4.64
N VAL A 110 5.67 -16.44 5.28
CA VAL A 110 4.58 -15.71 4.62
C VAL A 110 4.42 -14.35 5.26
N CYS A 111 4.23 -13.30 4.47
CA CYS A 111 3.85 -11.99 4.99
C CYS A 111 2.84 -11.28 4.09
N ILE A 112 2.02 -10.42 4.70
CA ILE A 112 1.19 -9.48 3.95
C ILE A 112 2.08 -8.28 3.57
N THR A 113 2.08 -7.92 2.28
CA THR A 113 2.91 -6.83 1.76
C THR A 113 2.23 -6.13 0.61
N TYR A 114 2.75 -4.95 0.21
CA TYR A 114 2.34 -4.32 -1.04
C TYR A 114 3.18 -4.86 -2.22
N PRO A 115 2.60 -4.92 -3.43
CA PRO A 115 3.33 -5.40 -4.62
C PRO A 115 4.63 -4.65 -4.91
N ASP A 116 4.67 -3.33 -4.70
CA ASP A 116 5.84 -2.48 -4.88
C ASP A 116 6.97 -2.77 -3.88
N HIS A 117 6.65 -3.23 -2.66
CA HIS A 117 7.63 -3.67 -1.68
C HIS A 117 8.42 -4.90 -2.15
N ILE A 118 7.79 -5.78 -2.94
CA ILE A 118 8.43 -7.00 -3.47
C ILE A 118 9.65 -6.64 -4.33
N ALA A 119 9.59 -5.57 -5.11
CA ALA A 119 10.72 -5.10 -5.91
C ALA A 119 11.97 -4.85 -5.06
N THR A 120 11.79 -4.29 -3.86
CA THR A 120 12.90 -4.10 -2.92
C THR A 120 13.39 -5.42 -2.32
N TYR A 121 12.47 -6.33 -1.96
CA TYR A 121 12.86 -7.64 -1.41
C TYR A 121 13.68 -8.46 -2.42
N LEU A 122 13.36 -8.35 -3.72
CA LEU A 122 14.07 -9.02 -4.80
C LEU A 122 15.50 -8.48 -5.03
N THR A 123 15.89 -7.37 -4.40
CA THR A 123 17.30 -6.91 -4.39
C THR A 123 18.20 -7.76 -3.49
N GLY A 124 17.61 -8.47 -2.52
CA GLY A 124 18.28 -9.51 -1.73
C GLY A 124 18.40 -10.81 -2.53
N SER A 125 19.40 -11.63 -2.19
CA SER A 125 19.54 -12.93 -2.84
C SER A 125 18.52 -13.94 -2.32
N GLN A 126 17.78 -14.59 -3.22
CA GLN A 126 16.94 -15.77 -2.97
C GLN A 126 15.94 -15.61 -1.79
N VAL A 127 15.34 -14.43 -1.65
CA VAL A 127 14.48 -14.10 -0.50
C VAL A 127 13.01 -14.35 -0.80
N VAL A 128 12.58 -14.08 -2.04
CA VAL A 128 11.17 -14.22 -2.45
C VAL A 128 11.06 -15.37 -3.42
N VAL A 129 10.19 -16.31 -3.09
CA VAL A 129 9.89 -17.47 -3.95
C VAL A 129 9.01 -17.05 -5.12
N PRO A 130 9.40 -17.34 -6.38
CA PRO A 130 8.48 -17.22 -7.51
C PRO A 130 7.38 -18.27 -7.39
N LEU A 131 6.14 -17.85 -7.57
CA LEU A 131 4.96 -18.70 -7.34
C LEU A 131 4.43 -19.35 -8.61
N ASP A 132 5.01 -19.09 -9.78
CA ASP A 132 4.49 -19.56 -11.07
C ASP A 132 4.25 -21.08 -11.10
N GLU A 133 5.26 -21.86 -10.72
CA GLU A 133 5.18 -23.32 -10.71
C GLU A 133 4.20 -23.83 -9.65
N LEU A 134 4.24 -23.24 -8.44
CA LEU A 134 3.31 -23.62 -7.36
C LEU A 134 1.87 -23.31 -7.72
N MET A 135 1.59 -22.12 -8.28
CA MET A 135 0.23 -21.73 -8.66
C MET A 135 -0.36 -22.67 -9.73
N ALA A 136 0.48 -23.12 -10.64
CA ALA A 136 0.09 -24.03 -11.74
C ALA A 136 0.09 -25.51 -11.36
N ASP A 137 0.58 -25.87 -10.18
CA ASP A 137 0.65 -27.26 -9.74
C ASP A 137 -0.75 -27.86 -9.52
N PRO A 138 -1.09 -29.01 -10.16
CA PRO A 138 -2.44 -29.56 -10.06
C PRO A 138 -2.75 -30.20 -8.72
N ALA A 139 -1.74 -30.49 -7.89
CA ALA A 139 -1.92 -31.11 -6.58
C ALA A 139 -1.97 -30.07 -5.44
N TYR A 140 -1.08 -29.10 -5.45
CA TYR A 140 -0.88 -28.15 -4.33
C TYR A 140 -1.06 -26.69 -4.72
N GLY A 141 -1.33 -26.40 -5.99
CA GLY A 141 -1.53 -25.04 -6.51
C GLY A 141 -2.95 -24.53 -6.29
N LEU A 142 -3.31 -23.52 -7.09
CA LEU A 142 -4.66 -22.96 -7.07
C LEU A 142 -5.69 -23.99 -7.57
N GLY A 143 -6.69 -24.31 -6.76
CA GLY A 143 -7.62 -25.40 -7.03
C GLY A 143 -7.01 -26.80 -6.91
N GLY A 144 -5.88 -26.95 -6.23
CA GLY A 144 -5.11 -28.19 -6.16
C GLY A 144 -5.88 -29.35 -5.51
N SER A 145 -5.76 -30.55 -6.10
CA SER A 145 -6.53 -31.73 -5.72
C SER A 145 -6.13 -32.35 -4.38
N ASN A 146 -4.94 -32.02 -3.87
CA ASN A 146 -4.39 -32.55 -2.61
C ASN A 146 -4.50 -31.56 -1.44
N LEU A 147 -5.20 -30.44 -1.65
CA LEU A 147 -5.50 -29.51 -0.57
C LEU A 147 -6.70 -29.99 0.24
N GLU A 148 -6.60 -29.91 1.56
CA GLU A 148 -7.68 -30.27 2.49
C GLU A 148 -8.74 -29.17 2.66
N PHE A 149 -8.63 -28.07 1.90
CA PHE A 149 -9.57 -26.96 1.88
C PHE A 149 -9.92 -26.56 0.45
N ASP A 150 -11.04 -25.88 0.28
CA ASP A 150 -11.49 -25.35 -1.01
C ASP A 150 -10.65 -24.14 -1.39
N SER A 151 -9.67 -24.35 -2.26
CA SER A 151 -8.76 -23.30 -2.77
C SER A 151 -9.34 -22.72 -4.04
N PRO A 152 -9.30 -21.38 -4.22
CA PRO A 152 -9.73 -20.78 -5.48
C PRO A 152 -8.87 -21.29 -6.64
N THR A 153 -9.50 -21.48 -7.79
CA THR A 153 -8.80 -21.71 -9.05
C THR A 153 -8.16 -20.42 -9.58
N GLN A 154 -7.27 -20.53 -10.53
CA GLN A 154 -6.65 -19.33 -11.12
C GLN A 154 -7.66 -18.43 -11.82
N GLU A 155 -8.73 -19.00 -12.40
CA GLU A 155 -9.80 -18.27 -13.07
C GLU A 155 -10.66 -17.46 -12.09
N GLU A 156 -10.74 -17.87 -10.84
CA GLU A 156 -11.48 -17.17 -9.78
C GLU A 156 -10.68 -16.00 -9.20
N VAL A 157 -9.36 -15.97 -9.41
CA VAL A 157 -8.54 -14.83 -9.01
C VAL A 157 -8.70 -13.71 -10.03
N ILE A 158 -9.08 -12.51 -9.57
CA ILE A 158 -9.28 -11.35 -10.45
C ILE A 158 -7.99 -11.04 -11.21
N PRO A 159 -7.97 -11.14 -12.56
CA PRO A 159 -6.73 -11.03 -13.34
C PRO A 159 -5.98 -9.71 -13.15
N GLN A 160 -6.72 -8.60 -12.99
CA GLN A 160 -6.11 -7.28 -12.77
C GLN A 160 -5.33 -7.24 -11.44
N PHE A 161 -5.82 -7.89 -10.39
CA PHE A 161 -5.14 -7.93 -9.09
C PHE A 161 -3.95 -8.89 -9.12
N LEU A 162 -4.10 -10.02 -9.82
CA LEU A 162 -3.00 -10.97 -9.99
C LEU A 162 -1.84 -10.34 -10.79
N LYS A 163 -2.15 -9.56 -11.84
CA LYS A 163 -1.14 -8.86 -12.63
C LYS A 163 -0.26 -7.93 -11.81
N GLU A 164 -0.80 -7.27 -10.79
CA GLU A 164 -0.03 -6.40 -9.90
C GLU A 164 0.97 -7.17 -9.03
N CYS A 165 0.76 -8.48 -8.84
CA CYS A 165 1.64 -9.36 -8.08
C CYS A 165 2.81 -9.90 -8.92
N SER A 166 2.93 -9.49 -10.18
CA SER A 166 3.98 -9.93 -11.08
C SER A 166 5.07 -8.87 -11.26
N LEU A 167 6.31 -9.33 -11.35
CA LEU A 167 7.47 -8.51 -11.69
C LEU A 167 8.37 -9.29 -12.64
N ASN A 168 8.79 -8.66 -13.74
CA ASN A 168 9.65 -9.30 -14.77
C ASN A 168 9.09 -10.63 -15.31
N GLY A 169 7.77 -10.75 -15.39
CA GLY A 169 7.09 -11.93 -15.94
C GLY A 169 6.93 -13.10 -14.96
N HIS A 170 7.19 -12.90 -13.68
CA HIS A 170 7.00 -13.90 -12.63
C HIS A 170 6.07 -13.39 -11.54
N TYR A 171 5.23 -14.27 -10.99
CA TYR A 171 4.40 -13.97 -9.83
C TYR A 171 5.19 -14.21 -8.54
N TYR A 172 5.12 -13.26 -7.60
CA TYR A 172 5.79 -13.31 -6.31
C TYR A 172 4.83 -13.17 -5.14
N ALA A 173 3.55 -12.97 -5.41
CA ALA A 173 2.51 -12.89 -4.40
C ALA A 173 1.17 -13.32 -5.00
N LEU A 174 0.19 -13.58 -4.11
CA LEU A 174 -1.22 -13.67 -4.45
C LEU A 174 -1.94 -12.43 -3.96
N PRO A 175 -2.98 -11.95 -4.68
CA PRO A 175 -3.75 -10.81 -4.22
C PRO A 175 -4.53 -11.17 -2.95
N TYR A 176 -4.45 -10.30 -1.96
CA TYR A 176 -5.16 -10.42 -0.69
C TYR A 176 -5.64 -9.05 -0.23
N MET A 177 -6.92 -8.92 0.13
CA MET A 177 -7.53 -7.67 0.61
C MET A 177 -7.22 -6.45 -0.30
N ARG A 178 -7.66 -6.50 -1.56
CA ARG A 178 -7.53 -5.39 -2.49
C ARG A 178 -8.65 -4.38 -2.29
N SER A 179 -8.27 -3.10 -2.28
CA SER A 179 -9.18 -1.97 -2.29
C SER A 179 -8.83 -1.01 -3.42
N THR A 180 -9.76 -0.16 -3.79
CA THR A 180 -9.52 0.99 -4.66
C THR A 180 -9.80 2.28 -3.89
N GLU A 181 -9.83 3.41 -4.54
CA GLU A 181 -10.21 4.69 -3.95
C GLU A 181 -11.61 5.11 -4.40
N ALA A 182 -12.31 5.81 -3.52
CA ALA A 182 -13.58 6.45 -3.80
C ALA A 182 -13.60 7.85 -3.18
N CYS A 183 -14.42 8.73 -3.74
CA CYS A 183 -14.71 10.03 -3.17
C CYS A 183 -15.96 9.93 -2.29
N TYR A 184 -15.79 10.22 -1.01
CA TYR A 184 -16.85 10.34 -0.02
C TYR A 184 -17.19 11.81 0.13
N ILE A 185 -18.49 12.13 0.06
CA ILE A 185 -18.98 13.49 -0.10
C ILE A 185 -19.98 13.79 1.00
N ASN A 186 -19.80 14.88 1.71
CA ASN A 186 -20.87 15.45 2.52
C ASN A 186 -21.87 16.12 1.58
N GLN A 187 -22.96 15.40 1.24
CA GLN A 187 -23.93 15.85 0.27
C GLN A 187 -24.65 17.12 0.75
N ASP A 188 -25.00 17.19 2.02
CA ASP A 188 -25.70 18.34 2.61
C ASP A 188 -24.88 19.62 2.41
N TYR A 189 -23.55 19.53 2.49
CA TYR A 189 -22.65 20.67 2.28
C TYR A 189 -22.63 21.12 0.82
N VAL A 190 -22.58 20.18 -0.10
CA VAL A 190 -22.64 20.47 -1.53
C VAL A 190 -23.95 21.19 -1.86
N GLU A 191 -25.07 20.72 -1.31
CA GLU A 191 -26.41 21.34 -1.51
C GLU A 191 -26.52 22.72 -0.86
N GLN A 192 -26.00 22.90 0.36
CA GLN A 192 -25.98 24.20 1.04
C GLN A 192 -25.15 25.25 0.30
N LEU A 193 -24.10 24.81 -0.42
CA LEU A 193 -23.31 25.67 -1.30
C LEU A 193 -24.02 25.99 -2.63
N GLY A 194 -25.20 25.41 -2.89
CA GLY A 194 -25.99 25.63 -4.08
C GLY A 194 -25.64 24.71 -5.25
N TYR A 195 -24.94 23.61 -4.99
CA TYR A 195 -24.57 22.62 -6.00
C TYR A 195 -25.36 21.32 -5.82
N THR A 196 -25.28 20.45 -6.81
CA THR A 196 -25.82 19.09 -6.77
C THR A 196 -24.70 18.10 -7.12
N VAL A 197 -24.55 17.04 -6.33
CA VAL A 197 -23.54 16.00 -6.58
C VAL A 197 -23.84 15.30 -7.91
N PRO A 198 -22.97 15.40 -8.92
CA PRO A 198 -23.20 14.73 -10.21
C PRO A 198 -22.96 13.21 -10.10
N ASP A 199 -23.46 12.46 -11.08
CA ASP A 199 -23.21 11.03 -11.17
C ASP A 199 -21.73 10.72 -11.49
N VAL A 200 -21.10 11.56 -12.31
CA VAL A 200 -19.67 11.50 -12.60
C VAL A 200 -19.00 12.75 -12.05
N LEU A 201 -18.08 12.57 -11.11
CA LEU A 201 -17.30 13.68 -10.58
C LEU A 201 -16.21 14.09 -11.57
N THR A 202 -16.09 15.41 -11.78
CA THR A 202 -14.96 15.98 -12.49
C THR A 202 -14.02 16.73 -11.54
N TRP A 203 -12.77 16.89 -11.94
CA TRP A 203 -11.81 17.71 -11.18
C TRP A 203 -12.31 19.15 -11.09
N ASP A 204 -12.89 19.68 -12.17
CA ASP A 204 -13.43 21.05 -12.19
C ASP A 204 -14.57 21.23 -11.19
N PHE A 205 -15.49 20.27 -11.09
CA PHE A 205 -16.55 20.30 -10.08
C PHE A 205 -15.98 20.28 -8.65
N ILE A 206 -15.02 19.40 -8.38
CA ILE A 206 -14.37 19.32 -7.06
C ILE A 206 -13.71 20.65 -6.71
N TRP A 207 -12.95 21.24 -7.65
CA TRP A 207 -12.28 22.52 -7.42
C TRP A 207 -13.28 23.65 -7.20
N GLU A 208 -14.31 23.77 -8.04
CA GLU A 208 -15.32 24.80 -7.95
C GLU A 208 -16.03 24.80 -6.58
N VAL A 209 -16.53 23.65 -6.16
CA VAL A 209 -17.24 23.52 -4.87
C VAL A 209 -16.28 23.71 -3.70
N SER A 210 -15.05 23.21 -3.79
CA SER A 210 -14.04 23.38 -2.74
C SER A 210 -13.63 24.86 -2.59
N GLU A 211 -13.48 25.59 -3.70
CA GLU A 211 -13.22 27.04 -3.68
C GLU A 211 -14.41 27.82 -3.09
N ALA A 212 -15.63 27.42 -3.41
CA ALA A 212 -16.83 28.01 -2.82
C ALA A 212 -16.85 27.79 -1.29
N ALA A 213 -16.49 26.58 -0.84
CA ALA A 213 -16.39 26.26 0.59
C ALA A 213 -15.23 26.97 1.30
N ALA A 214 -14.14 27.26 0.59
CA ALA A 214 -12.97 27.98 1.12
C ALA A 214 -13.17 29.49 1.20
N LYS A 215 -14.13 30.07 0.46
CA LYS A 215 -14.37 31.51 0.45
C LYS A 215 -14.80 32.00 1.84
N LYS A 216 -13.86 32.65 2.52
CA LYS A 216 -14.10 33.37 3.75
C LYS A 216 -14.50 34.80 3.38
N GLY A 217 -15.79 35.10 3.31
CA GLY A 217 -16.25 36.49 3.34
C GLY A 217 -15.91 37.09 4.73
N ALA A 218 -15.70 38.35 4.83
CA ALA A 218 -15.34 39.03 6.10
C ALA A 218 -16.36 38.74 7.23
N ASP A 219 -17.58 38.30 6.92
CA ASP A 219 -18.66 38.00 7.84
C ASP A 219 -19.26 36.59 7.72
N VAL A 220 -18.71 35.71 6.89
CA VAL A 220 -19.24 34.36 6.68
C VAL A 220 -18.13 33.33 6.89
N LYS A 221 -18.00 32.89 8.11
CA LYS A 221 -17.52 31.52 8.35
C LYS A 221 -18.56 30.61 7.72
N TYR A 222 -18.16 29.79 6.75
CA TYR A 222 -19.00 28.68 6.33
C TYR A 222 -19.15 27.75 7.52
N VAL A 223 -20.21 27.96 8.25
CA VAL A 223 -20.62 27.14 9.37
C VAL A 223 -21.68 26.19 8.79
N LEU A 224 -21.23 25.04 8.36
CA LEU A 224 -22.12 23.96 8.00
C LEU A 224 -22.39 23.17 9.28
N ASN A 225 -23.66 23.08 9.69
CA ASN A 225 -24.10 22.38 10.92
C ASN A 225 -23.38 22.84 12.20
N GLY A 226 -22.99 24.11 12.30
CA GLY A 226 -22.36 24.68 13.49
C GLY A 226 -20.83 24.50 13.57
N GLY A 227 -20.18 23.93 12.58
CA GLY A 227 -18.75 23.72 12.51
C GLY A 227 -18.06 24.44 11.33
N ASP A 228 -16.80 24.83 11.51
CA ASP A 228 -16.01 25.42 10.43
C ASP A 228 -15.54 24.32 9.46
N VAL A 229 -15.71 24.51 8.14
CA VAL A 229 -15.03 23.68 7.14
C VAL A 229 -13.56 24.06 7.14
N MET A 230 -12.73 23.16 7.65
CA MET A 230 -11.27 23.40 7.77
C MET A 230 -10.57 23.18 6.44
N ILE A 231 -10.94 22.11 5.75
CA ILE A 231 -10.34 21.68 4.49
C ILE A 231 -11.44 21.14 3.60
N PRO A 232 -11.87 21.91 2.63
CA PRO A 232 -12.97 21.51 1.73
C PRO A 232 -12.70 20.19 1.01
N PHE A 233 -11.50 19.96 0.50
CA PHE A 233 -11.13 18.74 -0.19
C PHE A 233 -9.85 18.13 0.38
N ILE A 234 -9.91 16.84 0.69
CA ILE A 234 -8.80 16.01 1.15
C ILE A 234 -8.62 14.83 0.21
N TYR A 235 -7.41 14.63 -0.27
CA TYR A 235 -7.01 13.40 -0.96
C TYR A 235 -5.92 12.73 -0.13
N LYS A 236 -6.17 11.51 0.39
CA LYS A 236 -5.28 10.86 1.34
C LYS A 236 -3.96 10.45 0.72
N SER A 237 -4.00 9.75 -0.41
CA SER A 237 -2.79 9.29 -1.11
C SER A 237 -2.41 10.26 -2.22
N THR A 238 -1.41 11.08 -1.96
CA THR A 238 -0.88 12.04 -2.95
C THR A 238 -0.26 11.34 -4.16
N ASP A 239 0.31 10.17 -3.96
CA ASP A 239 0.92 9.37 -5.02
C ASP A 239 -0.16 8.86 -5.98
N ASN A 240 -1.23 8.28 -5.45
CA ASN A 240 -2.36 7.84 -6.26
C ASN A 240 -3.05 9.00 -6.97
N MET A 241 -3.22 10.15 -6.30
CA MET A 241 -3.77 11.36 -6.93
C MET A 241 -2.94 11.75 -8.17
N MET A 242 -1.62 11.81 -8.04
CA MET A 242 -0.73 12.16 -9.14
C MET A 242 -0.78 11.11 -10.28
N ILE A 243 -0.73 9.82 -9.94
CA ILE A 243 -0.82 8.73 -10.92
C ILE A 243 -2.14 8.82 -11.69
N GLN A 244 -3.26 9.02 -10.99
CA GLN A 244 -4.58 9.14 -11.62
C GLN A 244 -4.67 10.34 -12.56
N MET A 245 -4.28 11.52 -12.09
CA MET A 245 -4.33 12.75 -12.88
C MET A 245 -3.47 12.66 -14.15
N LEU A 246 -2.26 12.11 -14.04
CA LEU A 246 -1.37 11.88 -15.18
C LEU A 246 -1.99 10.87 -16.16
N ARG A 247 -2.50 9.77 -15.64
CA ARG A 247 -3.09 8.70 -16.45
C ARG A 247 -4.32 9.17 -17.23
N GLN A 248 -5.19 9.95 -16.61
CA GLN A 248 -6.35 10.55 -17.25
C GLN A 248 -5.95 11.53 -18.37
N LYS A 249 -4.81 12.17 -18.26
CA LYS A 249 -4.24 13.05 -19.30
C LYS A 249 -3.31 12.33 -20.28
N ASN A 250 -3.25 11.00 -20.28
CA ASN A 250 -2.32 10.19 -21.06
C ASN A 250 -0.85 10.62 -20.93
N ALA A 251 -0.47 11.07 -19.75
CA ALA A 251 0.90 11.47 -19.43
C ALA A 251 1.62 10.37 -18.63
N GLY A 252 2.95 10.28 -18.83
CA GLY A 252 3.75 9.26 -18.19
C GLY A 252 4.00 9.53 -16.70
N TYR A 253 3.98 8.47 -15.91
CA TYR A 253 4.46 8.44 -14.53
C TYR A 253 5.72 7.58 -14.43
N SER A 254 5.62 6.32 -14.85
CA SER A 254 6.72 5.38 -15.01
C SER A 254 6.36 4.28 -15.99
N THR A 255 7.39 3.63 -16.59
CA THR A 255 7.20 2.49 -17.48
C THR A 255 7.36 1.16 -16.74
N GLN A 256 6.93 0.06 -17.37
CA GLN A 256 7.17 -1.29 -16.86
C GLN A 256 8.66 -1.68 -16.86
N SER A 257 9.48 -1.02 -17.69
CA SER A 257 10.93 -1.16 -17.71
C SER A 257 11.67 -0.39 -16.62
N GLY A 258 10.93 0.38 -15.79
CA GLY A 258 11.47 1.14 -14.66
C GLY A 258 11.96 2.55 -15.02
N GLU A 259 11.60 3.06 -16.20
CA GLU A 259 11.89 4.46 -16.56
C GLU A 259 10.94 5.40 -15.80
N VAL A 260 11.47 6.49 -15.30
CA VAL A 260 10.73 7.52 -14.58
C VAL A 260 10.31 8.61 -15.56
N GLU A 261 9.00 8.76 -15.79
CA GLU A 261 8.42 9.68 -16.77
C GLU A 261 7.71 10.88 -16.15
N ILE A 262 7.65 10.96 -14.82
CA ILE A 262 6.91 12.00 -14.08
C ILE A 262 7.42 13.42 -14.35
N PHE A 263 8.65 13.59 -14.85
CA PHE A 263 9.24 14.91 -15.12
C PHE A 263 8.84 15.41 -16.51
N ASN A 264 7.57 15.79 -16.68
CA ASN A 264 6.99 16.28 -17.92
C ASN A 264 6.14 17.54 -17.71
N ASP A 265 5.76 18.24 -18.79
CA ASP A 265 4.99 19.49 -18.68
C ASP A 265 3.60 19.26 -18.07
N THR A 266 2.94 18.14 -18.36
CA THR A 266 1.64 17.80 -17.76
C THR A 266 1.75 17.69 -16.23
N THR A 267 2.82 17.09 -15.72
CA THR A 267 3.07 17.04 -14.27
C THR A 267 3.21 18.43 -13.68
N LYS A 268 3.95 19.30 -14.36
CA LYS A 268 4.14 20.68 -13.94
C LYS A 268 2.82 21.44 -13.88
N ASP A 269 1.98 21.32 -14.90
CA ASP A 269 0.67 22.00 -14.95
C ASP A 269 -0.26 21.49 -13.85
N ILE A 270 -0.29 20.17 -13.59
CA ILE A 270 -1.04 19.57 -12.49
C ILE A 270 -0.56 20.12 -11.15
N LEU A 271 0.76 20.19 -10.92
CA LEU A 271 1.32 20.71 -9.67
C LEU A 271 1.00 22.19 -9.46
N PHE A 272 0.99 23.02 -10.50
CA PHE A 272 0.57 24.41 -10.38
C PHE A 272 -0.92 24.52 -10.04
N THR A 273 -1.78 23.76 -10.71
CA THR A 273 -3.21 23.72 -10.39
C THR A 273 -3.45 23.34 -8.93
N ILE A 274 -2.82 22.26 -8.46
CA ILE A 274 -2.91 21.83 -7.07
C ILE A 274 -2.41 22.94 -6.13
N ALA A 275 -1.27 23.57 -6.44
CA ALA A 275 -0.68 24.62 -5.62
C ALA A 275 -1.60 25.85 -5.51
N ASP A 276 -2.34 26.19 -6.56
CA ASP A 276 -3.30 27.29 -6.52
C ASP A 276 -4.46 26.97 -5.57
N HIS A 277 -5.02 25.76 -5.62
CA HIS A 277 -6.08 25.31 -4.71
C HIS A 277 -5.61 25.15 -3.26
N VAL A 278 -4.34 24.82 -3.04
CA VAL A 278 -3.74 24.86 -1.69
C VAL A 278 -3.63 26.28 -1.17
N ARG A 279 -3.21 27.24 -2.02
CA ARG A 279 -3.09 28.66 -1.62
C ARG A 279 -4.43 29.30 -1.30
N SER A 280 -5.49 28.93 -2.01
CA SER A 280 -6.86 29.38 -1.72
C SER A 280 -7.44 28.77 -0.46
N GLY A 281 -6.87 27.66 0.03
CA GLY A 281 -7.38 26.88 1.14
C GLY A 281 -8.46 25.85 0.75
N ALA A 282 -8.69 25.65 -0.55
CA ALA A 282 -9.68 24.68 -1.06
C ALA A 282 -9.23 23.23 -0.92
N PHE A 283 -7.92 22.98 -0.89
CA PHE A 283 -7.33 21.64 -0.86
C PHE A 283 -6.18 21.54 0.13
N SER A 284 -6.05 20.38 0.76
CA SER A 284 -4.84 20.01 1.48
C SER A 284 -4.61 18.51 1.47
N THR A 285 -3.34 18.15 1.63
CA THR A 285 -2.91 16.78 1.90
C THR A 285 -2.34 16.71 3.31
N PHE A 286 -2.71 15.70 4.06
CA PHE A 286 -2.17 15.52 5.41
C PHE A 286 -1.08 14.47 5.44
N LYS A 287 0.09 14.86 5.96
CA LYS A 287 1.09 13.90 6.46
C LYS A 287 0.82 13.50 7.92
N ILE A 288 -0.30 13.92 8.49
CA ILE A 288 -0.64 13.59 9.86
C ILE A 288 -1.38 12.25 9.86
N SER A 289 -1.23 11.49 10.91
CA SER A 289 -1.86 10.17 11.15
C SER A 289 -3.39 10.19 11.19
N SER A 290 -4.02 11.32 10.93
CA SER A 290 -5.47 11.46 10.89
C SER A 290 -6.04 10.98 9.57
N TYR A 291 -7.08 10.19 9.66
CA TYR A 291 -7.82 9.71 8.49
C TYR A 291 -8.79 10.79 8.01
N PRO A 292 -9.00 10.94 6.68
CA PRO A 292 -10.01 11.85 6.12
C PRO A 292 -11.40 11.67 6.72
N ALA A 293 -11.74 10.45 7.13
CA ALA A 293 -12.97 10.11 7.83
C ALA A 293 -13.23 10.98 9.06
N ASN A 294 -12.21 11.27 9.86
CA ASN A 294 -12.36 12.10 11.06
C ASN A 294 -12.80 13.53 10.69
N PHE A 295 -12.24 14.09 9.62
CA PHE A 295 -12.62 15.42 9.14
C PHE A 295 -14.01 15.43 8.49
N LEU A 296 -14.32 14.42 7.68
CA LEU A 296 -15.63 14.29 7.06
C LEU A 296 -16.73 14.17 8.11
N ASN A 297 -16.55 13.28 9.09
CA ASN A 297 -17.54 13.00 10.13
C ASN A 297 -17.68 14.14 11.15
N ALA A 298 -16.62 14.93 11.35
CA ALA A 298 -16.69 16.16 12.15
C ALA A 298 -17.22 17.38 11.38
N GLY A 299 -17.66 17.21 10.12
CA GLY A 299 -18.16 18.32 9.30
C GLY A 299 -17.07 19.33 8.89
N GLN A 300 -15.81 18.93 8.90
CA GLN A 300 -14.66 19.80 8.60
C GLN A 300 -14.16 19.66 7.17
N CYS A 301 -14.80 18.80 6.36
CA CYS A 301 -14.44 18.47 4.99
C CYS A 301 -15.72 18.29 4.16
N VAL A 302 -15.67 18.65 2.88
CA VAL A 302 -16.76 18.41 1.92
C VAL A 302 -16.51 17.16 1.11
N PHE A 303 -15.29 17.00 0.59
CA PHE A 303 -14.88 15.87 -0.23
C PHE A 303 -13.67 15.17 0.41
N ALA A 304 -13.75 13.86 0.53
CA ALA A 304 -12.68 13.01 1.04
C ALA A 304 -12.42 11.87 0.08
N VAL A 305 -11.25 11.82 -0.57
CA VAL A 305 -10.82 10.65 -1.32
C VAL A 305 -9.97 9.77 -0.44
N ASP A 306 -10.42 8.55 -0.24
CA ASP A 306 -9.76 7.52 0.57
C ASP A 306 -10.07 6.12 0.02
N SER A 307 -9.41 5.12 0.58
CA SER A 307 -9.62 3.71 0.25
C SER A 307 -11.08 3.27 0.45
N THR A 308 -11.57 2.42 -0.44
CA THR A 308 -12.87 1.75 -0.27
C THR A 308 -12.91 0.84 0.96
N ALA A 309 -11.76 0.38 1.46
CA ALA A 309 -11.66 -0.29 2.76
C ALA A 309 -12.03 0.64 3.93
N GLY A 310 -11.97 1.96 3.73
CA GLY A 310 -12.35 2.98 4.69
C GLY A 310 -13.86 3.28 4.74
N ALA A 311 -14.68 2.68 3.88
CA ALA A 311 -16.11 3.00 3.77
C ALA A 311 -16.87 2.85 5.10
N THR A 312 -16.54 1.86 5.91
CA THR A 312 -17.12 1.64 7.24
C THR A 312 -16.91 2.81 8.21
N TRP A 313 -15.89 3.63 7.95
CA TRP A 313 -15.50 4.77 8.79
C TRP A 313 -16.05 6.11 8.28
N MET A 314 -16.77 6.11 7.16
CA MET A 314 -17.31 7.30 6.53
C MET A 314 -18.80 7.44 6.84
N GLY A 315 -19.18 8.58 7.36
CA GLY A 315 -20.59 8.92 7.65
C GLY A 315 -20.94 8.96 9.13
N PRO A 316 -22.15 9.40 9.45
CA PRO A 316 -22.58 9.67 10.83
C PRO A 316 -22.62 8.42 11.72
N ASP A 317 -22.86 7.24 11.13
CA ASP A 317 -22.92 5.97 11.88
C ASP A 317 -21.55 5.27 12.01
N ALA A 318 -20.48 5.93 11.59
CA ALA A 318 -19.14 5.36 11.64
C ALA A 318 -18.70 5.09 13.10
N PRO A 319 -18.12 3.91 13.38
CA PRO A 319 -17.68 3.53 14.72
C PRO A 319 -16.33 4.19 15.09
N LEU A 320 -16.22 5.51 14.90
CA LEU A 320 -15.00 6.26 15.19
C LEU A 320 -14.83 6.46 16.69
N SER A 321 -13.64 6.17 17.18
CA SER A 321 -13.21 6.43 18.56
C SER A 321 -12.38 7.71 18.71
N ASP A 322 -11.85 8.25 17.60
CA ASP A 322 -10.92 9.37 17.59
C ASP A 322 -11.60 10.74 17.67
N ILE A 323 -12.93 10.78 17.47
CA ILE A 323 -13.76 11.96 17.65
C ILE A 323 -14.89 11.65 18.63
N SER A 324 -15.25 12.63 19.47
CA SER A 324 -16.36 12.45 20.40
C SER A 324 -17.71 12.39 19.67
N ASP A 325 -18.69 11.74 20.25
CA ASP A 325 -20.04 11.66 19.65
C ASP A 325 -20.67 13.03 19.45
N GLU A 326 -20.36 13.99 20.33
CA GLU A 326 -20.84 15.39 20.21
C GLU A 326 -20.20 16.13 19.03
N ALA A 327 -19.00 15.71 18.59
CA ALA A 327 -18.31 16.31 17.45
C ALA A 327 -18.75 15.70 16.11
N LYS A 328 -19.38 14.52 16.12
CA LYS A 328 -19.92 13.90 14.90
C LYS A 328 -21.10 14.72 14.37
N GLN A 329 -21.10 14.91 13.07
CA GLN A 329 -22.19 15.60 12.36
C GLN A 329 -23.13 14.59 11.72
N SER A 330 -24.43 14.90 11.67
CA SER A 330 -25.39 14.11 10.92
C SER A 330 -25.51 14.70 9.52
N PHE A 331 -25.23 13.93 8.49
CA PHE A 331 -25.31 14.33 7.09
C PHE A 331 -25.48 13.11 6.18
N GLU A 332 -25.92 13.31 4.96
CA GLU A 332 -25.98 12.28 3.95
C GLU A 332 -24.62 12.13 3.26
N VAL A 333 -24.10 10.89 3.19
CA VAL A 333 -22.84 10.58 2.49
C VAL A 333 -23.16 10.09 1.09
N ALA A 334 -22.79 10.87 0.08
CA ALA A 334 -22.73 10.37 -1.29
C ALA A 334 -21.35 9.74 -1.56
N VAL A 335 -21.35 8.65 -2.32
CA VAL A 335 -20.10 7.98 -2.74
C VAL A 335 -20.02 7.99 -4.26
N ARG A 336 -18.89 8.39 -4.79
CA ARG A 336 -18.61 8.42 -6.23
C ARG A 336 -17.22 7.85 -6.53
N PRO A 337 -16.96 7.39 -7.75
CA PRO A 337 -15.59 7.18 -8.22
C PRO A 337 -14.73 8.43 -8.03
N VAL A 338 -13.42 8.26 -8.05
CA VAL A 338 -12.48 9.40 -8.00
C VAL A 338 -12.75 10.38 -9.16
N PRO A 339 -12.45 11.67 -8.98
CA PRO A 339 -12.70 12.69 -10.00
C PRO A 339 -12.00 12.38 -11.33
N GLN A 340 -12.62 12.76 -12.42
CA GLN A 340 -12.11 12.58 -13.78
C GLN A 340 -11.86 13.95 -14.44
N TYR A 341 -10.94 14.03 -15.40
CA TYR A 341 -10.92 15.12 -16.36
C TYR A 341 -11.99 14.90 -17.43
N ASP A 342 -12.58 15.98 -17.92
CA ASP A 342 -13.57 15.97 -19.01
C ASP A 342 -12.93 15.57 -20.35
#